data_49744c3732b1d05b135a1f6a2515d58b
#
_entry.id   49744c3732b1d05b135a1f6a2515d58b
#
_cell.length_a   1.000
_cell.length_b   1.000
_cell.length_c   1.000
_cell.angle_alpha   90.00
_cell.angle_beta   90.00
_cell.angle_gamma   90.00
#
_symmetry.space_group_name_H-M   'P 1'
#
loop_
_entity.id
_entity.type
_entity.pdbx_description
1 polymer ?
#
loop_
_entity_poly.entity_id
_entity_poly.type
_entity_poly.pdbx_seq_one_letter_code
_entity_poly.pdbx_strand_id
1 'polypeptide(L)'
;MADSEARLFDAAGENIGTYRLEVMDTFWKRFMGLMGRDDVPIGNAALFRKCSSIHMFFMKVSLDVIWYGASMPDGRVSVLSVARDIKPWQLSFGPKHTHGCLEVAAGTVPKNLDAIEIVAASSESLKPTVTRPDYRDVVRDRIQVTRCADNLPHLGGAAAILHGLTL
;
A
#
# COMPACT_ATOMS: atom_id res chain seq x y z
N MET A 1 1.83 -11.29 -19.96
CA MET A 1 1.45 -10.98 -18.58
C MET A 1 2.20 -9.71 -18.21
N ALA A 2 1.50 -8.67 -17.79
CA ALA A 2 2.18 -7.47 -17.35
C ALA A 2 2.88 -7.77 -16.00
N ASP A 3 4.17 -7.56 -15.93
CA ASP A 3 4.98 -7.90 -14.76
C ASP A 3 4.91 -6.74 -13.74
N SER A 4 4.55 -7.03 -12.50
CA SER A 4 4.67 -6.07 -11.40
C SER A 4 6.14 -5.82 -11.10
N GLU A 5 6.50 -4.59 -10.75
CA GLU A 5 7.88 -4.21 -10.42
C GLU A 5 7.97 -3.36 -9.16
N ALA A 6 9.11 -3.40 -8.51
CA ALA A 6 9.48 -2.48 -7.43
C ALA A 6 10.67 -1.65 -7.89
N ARG A 7 10.48 -0.34 -7.98
CA ARG A 7 11.54 0.63 -8.23
C ARG A 7 12.11 1.10 -6.92
N LEU A 8 13.42 1.15 -6.83
CA LEU A 8 14.17 1.48 -5.63
C LEU A 8 14.69 2.91 -5.72
N PHE A 9 14.55 3.67 -4.64
CA PHE A 9 14.96 5.06 -4.60
C PHE A 9 15.87 5.32 -3.40
N ASP A 10 16.84 6.17 -3.59
CA ASP A 10 17.66 6.70 -2.49
C ASP A 10 17.00 7.94 -1.86
N ALA A 11 17.65 8.50 -0.83
CA ALA A 11 17.16 9.69 -0.12
C ALA A 11 17.14 10.97 -0.99
N ALA A 12 17.85 11.00 -2.10
CA ALA A 12 17.78 12.07 -3.09
C ALA A 12 16.59 11.91 -4.06
N GLY A 13 15.91 10.76 -4.02
CA GLY A 13 14.81 10.41 -4.91
C GLY A 13 15.27 9.87 -6.26
N GLU A 14 16.53 9.50 -6.39
CA GLU A 14 17.07 8.90 -7.59
C GLU A 14 16.75 7.39 -7.63
N ASN A 15 16.38 6.89 -8.82
CA ASN A 15 16.15 5.46 -9.02
C ASN A 15 17.50 4.72 -9.04
N ILE A 16 17.70 3.84 -8.07
CA ILE A 16 18.94 3.09 -7.87
C ILE A 16 18.81 1.60 -8.22
N GLY A 17 17.65 1.17 -8.73
CA GLY A 17 17.45 -0.21 -9.15
C GLY A 17 15.98 -0.58 -9.30
N THR A 18 15.75 -1.78 -9.81
CA THR A 18 14.40 -2.33 -9.99
C THR A 18 14.41 -3.82 -9.74
N TYR A 19 13.39 -4.32 -9.06
CA TYR A 19 13.09 -5.75 -8.95
C TYR A 19 11.80 -6.09 -9.68
N ARG A 20 11.80 -7.23 -10.38
CA ARG A 20 10.57 -7.87 -10.86
C ARG A 20 9.87 -8.51 -9.67
N LEU A 21 8.56 -8.27 -9.52
CA LEU A 21 7.80 -8.74 -8.38
C LEU A 21 7.02 -10.01 -8.66
N GLU A 22 7.19 -11.01 -7.81
CA GLU A 22 6.27 -12.11 -7.62
C GLU A 22 5.37 -11.78 -6.41
N VAL A 23 4.08 -11.48 -6.66
CA VAL A 23 3.15 -11.08 -5.59
C VAL A 23 2.63 -12.31 -4.87
N MET A 24 2.86 -12.38 -3.55
CA MET A 24 2.40 -13.46 -2.67
C MET A 24 1.01 -13.12 -2.10
N ASP A 25 -0.01 -13.17 -2.97
CA ASP A 25 -1.38 -12.72 -2.70
C ASP A 25 -2.32 -13.84 -2.19
N THR A 26 -2.01 -15.10 -2.46
CA THR A 26 -2.80 -16.24 -2.01
C THR A 26 -2.20 -16.91 -0.77
N PHE A 27 -3.05 -17.61 0.00
CA PHE A 27 -2.61 -18.37 1.18
C PHE A 27 -1.45 -19.33 0.85
N TRP A 28 -1.57 -20.10 -0.23
CA TRP A 28 -0.54 -21.05 -0.64
C TRP A 28 0.75 -20.39 -1.07
N LYS A 29 0.69 -19.31 -1.86
CA LYS A 29 1.88 -18.53 -2.22
C LYS A 29 2.56 -17.97 -0.97
N ARG A 30 1.79 -17.44 -0.02
CA ARG A 30 2.33 -16.91 1.24
C ARG A 30 2.95 -18.01 2.11
N PHE A 31 2.29 -19.18 2.18
CA PHE A 31 2.77 -20.32 2.96
C PHE A 31 4.04 -20.92 2.35
N MET A 32 4.04 -21.17 1.04
CA MET A 32 5.20 -21.73 0.35
C MET A 32 6.30 -20.69 0.14
N GLY A 33 5.95 -19.43 -0.15
CA GLY A 33 6.92 -18.34 -0.38
C GLY A 33 8.05 -18.77 -1.32
N LEU A 34 9.26 -18.62 -0.85
CA LEU A 34 10.47 -19.06 -1.54
C LEU A 34 10.99 -20.42 -1.05
N MET A 35 10.23 -21.13 -0.19
CA MET A 35 10.65 -22.42 0.38
C MET A 35 10.99 -23.44 -0.71
N GLY A 36 12.06 -24.20 -0.46
CA GLY A 36 12.51 -25.30 -1.32
C GLY A 36 13.18 -24.86 -2.61
N ARG A 37 13.22 -23.57 -2.93
CA ARG A 37 13.97 -23.07 -4.10
C ARG A 37 15.48 -23.23 -3.88
N ASP A 38 16.18 -23.61 -4.91
CA ASP A 38 17.64 -23.77 -4.89
C ASP A 38 18.37 -22.43 -5.07
N ASP A 39 17.67 -21.42 -5.64
CA ASP A 39 18.14 -20.06 -5.81
C ASP A 39 17.00 -19.04 -5.80
N VAL A 40 17.35 -17.78 -5.63
CA VAL A 40 16.48 -16.62 -5.87
C VAL A 40 17.19 -15.78 -6.94
N PRO A 41 16.63 -15.68 -8.15
CA PRO A 41 17.30 -14.96 -9.23
C PRO A 41 17.52 -13.50 -8.87
N ILE A 42 18.72 -12.98 -9.14
CA ILE A 42 19.05 -11.56 -8.97
C ILE A 42 18.09 -10.73 -9.81
N GLY A 43 17.58 -9.64 -9.23
CA GLY A 43 16.58 -8.77 -9.87
C GLY A 43 15.13 -9.23 -9.70
N ASN A 44 14.89 -10.35 -9.01
CA ASN A 44 13.54 -10.76 -8.62
C ASN A 44 13.30 -10.52 -7.13
N ALA A 45 12.06 -10.26 -6.76
CA ALA A 45 11.63 -10.12 -5.39
C ALA A 45 10.27 -10.76 -5.15
N ALA A 46 10.09 -11.40 -3.99
CA ALA A 46 8.79 -11.84 -3.52
C ALA A 46 8.15 -10.75 -2.65
N LEU A 47 6.97 -10.26 -3.04
CA LEU A 47 6.23 -9.22 -2.32
C LEU A 47 5.20 -9.83 -1.39
N PHE A 48 5.36 -9.56 -0.10
CA PHE A 48 4.40 -9.92 0.95
C PHE A 48 3.74 -8.66 1.51
N ARG A 49 2.46 -8.46 1.21
CA ARG A 49 1.66 -7.40 1.80
C ARG A 49 1.14 -7.82 3.18
N LYS A 50 1.02 -6.87 4.11
CA LYS A 50 0.54 -7.13 5.49
C LYS A 50 1.33 -8.25 6.18
N CYS A 51 2.65 -8.14 6.14
CA CYS A 51 3.58 -9.10 6.71
C CYS A 51 4.61 -8.37 7.58
N SER A 52 4.68 -8.73 8.86
CA SER A 52 5.61 -8.14 9.83
C SER A 52 6.64 -9.13 10.37
N SER A 53 6.58 -10.38 9.92
CA SER A 53 7.54 -11.41 10.28
C SER A 53 7.67 -12.44 9.17
N ILE A 54 8.86 -12.99 9.02
CA ILE A 54 9.13 -14.09 8.10
C ILE A 54 9.86 -15.21 8.83
N HIS A 55 9.79 -16.39 8.25
CA HIS A 55 10.59 -17.53 8.67
C HIS A 55 11.37 -18.08 7.47
N MET A 56 12.56 -18.55 7.74
CA MET A 56 13.44 -19.16 6.76
C MET A 56 13.42 -20.70 6.83
N PHE A 57 12.32 -21.29 7.35
CA PHE A 57 12.20 -22.73 7.44
C PHE A 57 12.16 -23.35 6.04
N PHE A 58 12.87 -24.44 5.86
CA PHE A 58 12.99 -25.16 4.60
C PHE A 58 13.60 -24.33 3.44
N MET A 59 14.18 -23.18 3.74
CA MET A 59 14.97 -22.44 2.78
C MET A 59 16.34 -23.13 2.57
N LYS A 60 16.87 -23.02 1.36
CA LYS A 60 18.22 -23.53 1.01
C LYS A 60 19.22 -22.40 0.84
N VAL A 61 18.76 -21.18 0.68
CA VAL A 61 19.57 -19.99 0.40
C VAL A 61 19.27 -18.90 1.41
N SER A 62 20.23 -17.98 1.62
CA SER A 62 20.04 -16.78 2.42
C SER A 62 19.29 -15.71 1.65
N LEU A 63 18.56 -14.84 2.34
CA LEU A 63 17.81 -13.74 1.77
C LEU A 63 18.17 -12.41 2.44
N ASP A 64 18.01 -11.33 1.68
CA ASP A 64 17.81 -10.00 2.25
C ASP A 64 16.30 -9.72 2.30
N VAL A 65 15.84 -9.03 3.34
CA VAL A 65 14.44 -8.65 3.52
C VAL A 65 14.33 -7.16 3.73
N ILE A 66 13.58 -6.51 2.85
CA ILE A 66 13.29 -5.09 2.93
C ILE A 66 11.93 -4.91 3.60
N TRP A 67 11.92 -4.38 4.81
CA TRP A 67 10.71 -4.06 5.56
C TRP A 67 10.23 -2.66 5.19
N TYR A 68 9.00 -2.54 4.69
CA TYR A 68 8.44 -1.25 4.28
C TYR A 68 7.23 -0.84 5.12
N GLY A 69 7.04 0.46 5.24
CA GLY A 69 5.96 1.11 5.98
C GLY A 69 4.76 1.50 5.11
N ALA A 70 4.02 2.50 5.58
CA ALA A 70 2.86 3.03 4.88
C ALA A 70 3.24 3.74 3.58
N SER A 71 2.25 3.87 2.70
CA SER A 71 2.41 4.66 1.49
C SER A 71 2.56 6.15 1.82
N MET A 72 3.48 6.79 1.13
CA MET A 72 3.71 8.22 1.16
C MET A 72 2.79 8.94 0.16
N PRO A 73 2.65 10.29 0.26
CA PRO A 73 1.79 11.07 -0.63
C PRO A 73 2.16 10.97 -2.11
N ASP A 74 3.41 10.69 -2.43
CA ASP A 74 3.93 10.50 -3.79
C ASP A 74 3.71 9.09 -4.36
N GLY A 75 3.04 8.20 -3.60
CA GLY A 75 2.74 6.83 -4.00
C GLY A 75 3.82 5.81 -3.66
N ARG A 76 5.01 6.26 -3.21
CA ARG A 76 6.06 5.37 -2.74
C ARG A 76 5.75 4.84 -1.33
N VAL A 77 6.48 3.82 -0.90
CA VAL A 77 6.48 3.33 0.48
C VAL A 77 7.85 3.56 1.11
N SER A 78 7.87 3.99 2.37
CA SER A 78 9.13 4.18 3.10
C SER A 78 9.78 2.84 3.42
N VAL A 79 11.10 2.75 3.30
CA VAL A 79 11.88 1.61 3.80
C VAL A 79 12.14 1.83 5.28
N LEU A 80 11.64 0.92 6.12
CA LEU A 80 11.80 1.01 7.57
C LEU A 80 13.11 0.37 8.04
N SER A 81 13.47 -0.75 7.43
CA SER A 81 14.75 -1.43 7.67
C SER A 81 15.03 -2.47 6.60
N VAL A 82 16.28 -2.88 6.52
CA VAL A 82 16.73 -4.00 5.69
C VAL A 82 17.44 -5.02 6.58
N ALA A 83 16.84 -6.20 6.70
CA ALA A 83 17.50 -7.34 7.35
C ALA A 83 18.31 -8.08 6.28
N ARG A 84 19.62 -8.17 6.47
CA ARG A 84 20.55 -8.70 5.47
C ARG A 84 21.02 -10.09 5.81
N ASP A 85 21.22 -10.90 4.79
CA ASP A 85 21.85 -12.22 4.86
C ASP A 85 21.20 -13.14 5.93
N ILE A 86 19.86 -13.15 5.96
CA ILE A 86 19.10 -14.02 6.85
C ILE A 86 19.30 -15.46 6.40
N LYS A 87 19.86 -16.28 7.28
CA LYS A 87 20.19 -17.67 6.99
C LYS A 87 18.97 -18.58 7.03
N PRO A 88 19.02 -19.73 6.32
CA PRO A 88 18.05 -20.80 6.50
C PRO A 88 17.79 -21.11 7.99
N TRP A 89 16.51 -21.42 8.32
CA TRP A 89 16.04 -21.76 9.66
C TRP A 89 16.01 -20.60 10.66
N GLN A 90 16.30 -19.38 10.24
CA GLN A 90 16.14 -18.18 11.09
C GLN A 90 14.73 -17.58 11.00
N LEU A 91 14.42 -16.74 11.96
CA LEU A 91 13.25 -15.85 11.98
C LEU A 91 13.71 -14.41 11.83
N SER A 92 12.91 -13.58 11.16
CA SER A 92 13.15 -12.15 11.10
C SER A 92 11.85 -11.40 11.32
N PHE A 93 11.93 -10.27 12.00
CA PHE A 93 10.79 -9.44 12.36
C PHE A 93 11.00 -8.03 11.85
N GLY A 94 9.95 -7.47 11.24
CA GLY A 94 9.92 -6.08 10.87
C GLY A 94 9.77 -5.17 12.08
N PRO A 95 10.25 -3.92 12.00
CA PRO A 95 10.04 -2.93 13.06
C PRO A 95 8.55 -2.57 13.21
N LYS A 96 8.22 -1.75 14.22
CA LYS A 96 6.86 -1.22 14.38
C LYS A 96 6.43 -0.47 13.12
N HIS A 97 5.14 -0.53 12.81
CA HIS A 97 4.55 0.08 11.61
C HIS A 97 4.94 -0.55 10.28
N THR A 98 5.46 -1.78 10.30
CA THR A 98 5.69 -2.55 9.08
C THR A 98 4.37 -2.90 8.41
N HIS A 99 4.24 -2.55 7.13
CA HIS A 99 3.08 -2.86 6.29
C HIS A 99 3.30 -4.07 5.38
N GLY A 100 4.54 -4.48 5.20
CA GLY A 100 4.90 -5.64 4.40
C GLY A 100 6.40 -5.74 4.18
N CYS A 101 6.79 -6.71 3.36
CA CYS A 101 8.20 -6.90 3.01
C CYS A 101 8.41 -7.35 1.58
N LEU A 102 9.64 -7.15 1.11
CA LEU A 102 10.19 -7.75 -0.10
C LEU A 102 11.30 -8.70 0.31
N GLU A 103 11.22 -9.95 -0.14
CA GLU A 103 12.28 -10.94 0.00
C GLU A 103 13.07 -11.01 -1.31
N VAL A 104 14.38 -10.86 -1.25
CA VAL A 104 15.29 -10.83 -2.39
C VAL A 104 16.53 -11.67 -2.13
N ALA A 105 17.29 -11.98 -3.17
CA ALA A 105 18.57 -12.67 -3.03
C ALA A 105 19.52 -11.87 -2.10
N ALA A 106 20.22 -12.59 -1.21
CA ALA A 106 21.15 -11.96 -0.27
C ALA A 106 22.22 -11.14 -0.99
N GLY A 107 22.54 -9.98 -0.45
CA GLY A 107 23.58 -9.07 -0.97
C GLY A 107 23.16 -8.23 -2.18
N THR A 108 21.88 -8.27 -2.60
CA THR A 108 21.42 -7.53 -3.78
C THR A 108 20.78 -6.17 -3.45
N VAL A 109 20.45 -5.92 -2.17
CA VAL A 109 19.82 -4.65 -1.76
C VAL A 109 20.86 -3.53 -1.69
N PRO A 110 20.66 -2.41 -2.41
CA PRO A 110 21.54 -1.25 -2.31
C PRO A 110 21.66 -0.73 -0.87
N LYS A 111 22.83 -0.19 -0.50
CA LYS A 111 23.08 0.30 0.87
C LYS A 111 22.35 1.61 1.17
N ASN A 112 22.11 2.43 0.16
CA ASN A 112 21.47 3.75 0.23
C ASN A 112 19.96 3.72 -0.10
N LEU A 113 19.31 2.55 -0.01
CA LEU A 113 17.89 2.42 -0.25
C LEU A 113 17.07 3.15 0.83
N ASP A 114 16.16 4.03 0.41
CA ASP A 114 15.30 4.85 1.28
C ASP A 114 13.80 4.60 1.03
N ALA A 115 13.40 4.48 -0.23
CA ALA A 115 12.01 4.31 -0.62
C ALA A 115 11.83 3.31 -1.77
N ILE A 116 10.61 2.78 -1.90
CA ILE A 116 10.23 1.85 -2.96
C ILE A 116 8.92 2.33 -3.59
N GLU A 117 8.84 2.28 -4.91
CA GLU A 117 7.59 2.39 -5.66
C GLU A 117 7.17 1.00 -6.14
N ILE A 118 6.00 0.55 -5.71
CA ILE A 118 5.44 -0.74 -6.13
C ILE A 118 4.49 -0.46 -7.30
N VAL A 119 4.94 -0.77 -8.50
CA VAL A 119 4.17 -0.63 -9.74
C VAL A 119 3.46 -1.94 -10.01
N ALA A 120 2.13 -1.94 -9.91
CA ALA A 120 1.34 -3.08 -10.33
C ALA A 120 1.42 -3.22 -11.84
N ALA A 121 1.45 -4.46 -12.34
CA ALA A 121 1.25 -4.72 -13.75
C ALA A 121 -0.02 -3.99 -14.20
N SER A 122 0.12 -2.97 -15.02
CA SER A 122 -1.02 -2.32 -15.65
C SER A 122 -1.70 -3.35 -16.55
N SER A 123 -2.83 -3.87 -16.11
CA SER A 123 -3.84 -4.34 -17.02
C SER A 123 -4.34 -3.11 -17.79
N GLU A 124 -3.63 -2.74 -18.83
CA GLU A 124 -4.07 -1.79 -19.81
C GLU A 124 -5.17 -2.44 -20.63
N SER A 125 -6.31 -2.60 -20.02
CA SER A 125 -7.60 -2.88 -20.66
C SER A 125 -8.66 -3.01 -19.57
N LEU A 126 -9.04 -1.92 -18.99
CA LEU A 126 -10.36 -1.58 -18.45
C LEU A 126 -10.21 -0.21 -17.76
N LYS A 127 -10.23 0.85 -18.55
CA LYS A 127 -10.65 2.14 -18.02
C LYS A 127 -12.14 2.00 -17.69
N PRO A 128 -12.56 1.98 -16.43
CA PRO A 128 -13.82 2.57 -16.13
C PRO A 128 -13.55 4.07 -16.29
N THR A 129 -14.10 4.65 -17.33
CA THR A 129 -14.35 6.08 -17.41
C THR A 129 -15.35 6.39 -16.30
N VAL A 130 -14.89 6.41 -15.06
CA VAL A 130 -15.59 7.12 -14.00
C VAL A 130 -15.22 8.57 -14.24
N THR A 131 -16.00 9.21 -15.12
CA THR A 131 -16.12 10.66 -15.10
C THR A 131 -16.48 11.01 -13.66
N ARG A 132 -15.55 11.58 -12.92
CA ARG A 132 -15.90 12.26 -11.67
C ARG A 132 -16.98 13.24 -12.03
N PRO A 133 -18.19 13.18 -11.43
CA PRO A 133 -19.17 14.24 -11.62
C PRO A 133 -18.46 15.54 -11.25
N ASP A 134 -18.51 16.52 -12.16
CA ASP A 134 -17.92 17.83 -11.90
C ASP A 134 -18.53 18.34 -10.60
N TYR A 135 -17.68 18.78 -9.67
CA TYR A 135 -18.11 19.33 -8.36
C TYR A 135 -19.20 20.40 -8.52
N ARG A 136 -19.27 21.05 -9.69
CA ARG A 136 -20.31 22.03 -10.05
C ARG A 136 -21.71 21.41 -10.16
N ASP A 137 -21.83 20.15 -10.54
CA ASP A 137 -23.13 19.47 -10.64
C ASP A 137 -23.65 19.08 -9.26
N VAL A 138 -22.76 18.66 -8.35
CA VAL A 138 -23.11 18.34 -6.95
C VAL A 138 -23.61 19.60 -6.19
N VAL A 139 -23.06 20.78 -6.51
CA VAL A 139 -23.48 22.03 -5.91
C VAL A 139 -24.83 22.50 -6.47
N ARG A 140 -25.13 22.25 -7.77
CA ARG A 140 -26.42 22.57 -8.37
C ARG A 140 -27.57 21.76 -7.77
N ASP A 141 -27.37 20.47 -7.56
CA ASP A 141 -28.38 19.62 -6.93
C ASP A 141 -28.68 20.02 -5.49
N ARG A 142 -27.66 20.46 -4.73
CA ARG A 142 -27.88 21.00 -3.38
C ARG A 142 -28.64 22.31 -3.37
N ILE A 143 -28.44 23.18 -4.37
CA ILE A 143 -29.15 24.45 -4.48
C ILE A 143 -30.61 24.21 -4.92
N GLN A 144 -30.89 23.18 -5.72
CA GLN A 144 -32.26 22.82 -6.09
C GLN A 144 -33.06 22.25 -4.90
N VAL A 145 -32.43 21.43 -4.05
CA VAL A 145 -33.09 20.88 -2.85
C VAL A 145 -33.43 21.97 -1.84
N THR A 146 -32.61 23.01 -1.72
CA THR A 146 -32.89 24.16 -0.81
C THR A 146 -34.03 25.03 -1.34
N ARG A 147 -34.22 25.16 -2.66
CA ARG A 147 -35.33 25.90 -3.26
C ARG A 147 -36.68 25.18 -3.19
N CYS A 148 -36.71 23.87 -3.08
CA CYS A 148 -37.93 23.10 -2.88
C CYS A 148 -38.46 23.15 -1.42
N ALA A 149 -37.62 23.53 -0.46
CA ALA A 149 -38.02 23.63 0.95
C ALA A 149 -38.76 24.94 1.28
N ASP A 150 -38.62 25.96 0.40
CA ASP A 150 -39.25 27.29 0.66
C ASP A 150 -40.69 27.43 0.15
N ASN A 151 -41.28 26.33 -0.39
CA ASN A 151 -42.66 26.33 -0.90
C ASN A 151 -43.62 25.50 -0.03
N LEU A 152 -43.48 25.55 1.29
CA LEU A 152 -44.51 25.07 2.22
C LEU A 152 -45.45 26.20 2.58
N PRO A 153 -46.79 26.02 2.41
CA PRO A 153 -47.76 27.03 2.73
C PRO A 153 -47.79 27.28 4.25
N HIS A 154 -47.82 28.56 4.61
CA HIS A 154 -48.03 29.04 5.94
C HIS A 154 -49.27 28.39 6.57
N LEU A 155 -49.07 27.48 7.51
CA LEU A 155 -50.07 27.19 8.53
C LEU A 155 -49.65 27.93 9.78
N GLY A 156 -50.48 28.90 10.09
CA GLY A 156 -50.28 29.82 11.23
C GLY A 156 -50.37 29.14 12.59
N GLY A 157 -49.72 29.74 13.53
CA GLY A 157 -50.13 29.81 14.90
C GLY A 157 -49.65 28.70 15.82
N ALA A 158 -48.64 28.99 16.61
CA ALA A 158 -48.74 28.93 18.07
C ALA A 158 -47.42 29.31 18.71
N ALA A 159 -47.46 30.39 19.46
CA ALA A 159 -46.44 30.79 20.42
C ALA A 159 -46.45 29.87 21.64
N ALA A 160 -45.28 29.53 22.17
CA ALA A 160 -45.01 29.25 23.58
C ALA A 160 -43.48 29.14 23.74
N ILE A 161 -42.83 30.14 24.29
CA ILE A 161 -42.44 30.33 25.70
C ILE A 161 -41.76 29.06 26.28
N LEU A 162 -40.48 29.21 26.61
CA LEU A 162 -39.86 28.84 27.90
C LEU A 162 -38.36 29.12 27.81
N HIS A 163 -37.94 30.20 28.45
CA HIS A 163 -37.22 30.29 29.72
C HIS A 163 -36.22 29.17 30.02
N GLY A 164 -34.93 29.55 29.98
CA GLY A 164 -34.00 29.64 31.09
C GLY A 164 -33.58 28.31 31.71
N LEU A 165 -32.29 28.11 31.70
CA LEU A 165 -31.55 27.88 32.96
C LEU A 165 -30.04 27.91 32.68
N THR A 166 -29.45 28.88 33.32
CA THR A 166 -28.02 28.99 33.65
C THR A 166 -27.68 27.95 34.73
N LEU A 167 -26.60 27.27 34.57
CA LEU A 167 -25.53 27.02 35.54
C LEU A 167 -24.40 26.25 34.85
#